data_49b86246d39cfb746d0d675dddf3ecb4
#
_entry.id   49b86246d39cfb746d0d675dddf3ecb4
#
_cell.length_a   1.000
_cell.length_b   1.000
_cell.length_c   1.000
_cell.angle_alpha   90.00
_cell.angle_beta   90.00
_cell.angle_gamma   90.00
#
_symmetry.space_group_name_H-M   'P 1'
#
loop_
_entity.id
_entity.type
_entity.pdbx_description
1 polymer ?
#
loop_
_entity_poly.entity_id
_entity_poly.type
_entity_poly.pdbx_seq_one_letter_code
_entity_poly.pdbx_strand_id
1 'polypeptide(L)'
;MTEKKCTDYTRQGRWINRVSRFWHRNTLALTAVVFLAALFVWTMADGQSFVQGCSQLYDGVLRLHILANSDSEADQQLKLRVRDRVLQTAQQLGLGENCTELPQLVEQTQQLLGQLEQAAQQEVWRSGSDQKVTAYLTRMYFDTREYEDFTMPAGVYQAVRFTIGK
;
A
#
# COMPACT_ATOMS: atom_id res chain seq x y z
N MET A 1 -33.20 78.70 16.97
CA MET A 1 -32.07 77.84 17.47
C MET A 1 -32.48 76.36 17.34
N THR A 2 -33.12 75.92 16.24
CA THR A 2 -33.77 74.59 16.13
C THR A 2 -33.52 73.84 14.77
N GLU A 3 -32.69 74.37 13.88
CA GLU A 3 -32.51 73.76 12.54
C GLU A 3 -31.27 72.83 12.44
N LYS A 4 -30.34 72.81 13.37
CA LYS A 4 -29.12 72.01 13.29
C LYS A 4 -29.25 70.57 13.76
N LYS A 5 -30.37 70.17 14.40
CA LYS A 5 -30.53 68.78 14.92
C LYS A 5 -31.12 67.78 13.89
N CYS A 6 -31.72 68.22 12.83
CA CYS A 6 -32.38 67.29 11.88
C CYS A 6 -31.45 66.79 10.80
N THR A 7 -30.33 67.44 10.50
CA THR A 7 -29.37 67.02 9.47
C THR A 7 -28.36 65.96 9.92
N ASP A 8 -28.13 65.86 11.24
CA ASP A 8 -27.18 64.85 11.78
C ASP A 8 -27.78 63.44 11.78
N TYR A 9 -29.07 63.27 11.95
CA TYR A 9 -29.71 61.96 12.02
C TYR A 9 -29.71 61.23 10.68
N THR A 10 -29.82 61.93 9.57
CA THR A 10 -29.79 61.34 8.21
C THR A 10 -28.40 61.01 7.73
N ARG A 11 -27.37 61.62 8.31
CA ARG A 11 -25.97 61.35 7.98
C ARG A 11 -25.48 60.10 8.67
N GLN A 12 -25.91 59.87 9.92
CA GLN A 12 -25.57 58.68 10.72
C GLN A 12 -26.17 57.38 10.15
N GLY A 13 -27.42 57.40 9.65
CA GLY A 13 -28.08 56.25 9.04
C GLY A 13 -27.44 55.77 7.73
N ARG A 14 -26.84 56.68 6.95
CA ARG A 14 -26.12 56.31 5.72
C ARG A 14 -24.76 55.68 5.97
N TRP A 15 -24.10 55.98 7.04
CA TRP A 15 -22.84 55.37 7.45
C TRP A 15 -23.05 53.94 7.92
N ILE A 16 -24.05 53.69 8.76
CA ILE A 16 -24.38 52.35 9.29
C ILE A 16 -24.74 51.39 8.18
N ASN A 17 -25.53 51.80 7.18
CA ASN A 17 -25.89 50.97 6.02
C ASN A 17 -24.75 50.74 5.02
N ARG A 18 -23.72 51.56 5.02
CA ARG A 18 -22.53 51.36 4.19
C ARG A 18 -21.54 50.40 4.85
N VAL A 19 -21.40 50.48 6.16
CA VAL A 19 -20.58 49.58 6.95
C VAL A 19 -21.16 48.17 7.01
N SER A 20 -22.48 48.02 7.19
CA SER A 20 -23.14 46.72 7.21
C SER A 20 -23.03 45.97 5.85
N ARG A 21 -23.17 46.67 4.71
CA ARG A 21 -22.96 46.05 3.39
C ARG A 21 -21.52 45.67 3.11
N PHE A 22 -20.55 46.38 3.64
CA PHE A 22 -19.13 46.04 3.53
C PHE A 22 -18.79 44.82 4.38
N TRP A 23 -19.36 44.72 5.57
CA TRP A 23 -19.19 43.58 6.45
C TRP A 23 -19.80 42.28 5.88
N HIS A 24 -21.04 42.34 5.38
CA HIS A 24 -21.69 41.16 4.75
C HIS A 24 -20.96 40.66 3.51
N ARG A 25 -20.34 41.53 2.73
CA ARG A 25 -19.58 41.13 1.54
C ARG A 25 -18.25 40.53 1.87
N ASN A 26 -17.59 40.99 2.93
CA ASN A 26 -16.32 40.40 3.42
C ASN A 26 -16.56 39.14 4.22
N THR A 27 -17.65 39.04 4.99
CA THR A 27 -17.96 37.82 5.74
C THR A 27 -18.27 36.65 4.80
N LEU A 28 -19.01 36.88 3.72
CA LEU A 28 -19.24 35.84 2.70
C LEU A 28 -17.93 35.37 2.02
N ALA A 29 -17.04 36.33 1.71
CA ALA A 29 -15.74 35.97 1.16
C ALA A 29 -14.86 35.18 2.14
N LEU A 30 -14.85 35.61 3.41
CA LEU A 30 -14.11 34.90 4.48
C LEU A 30 -14.68 33.50 4.75
N THR A 31 -16.00 33.33 4.80
CA THR A 31 -16.62 32.02 4.97
C THR A 31 -16.34 31.10 3.79
N ALA A 32 -16.34 31.62 2.54
CA ALA A 32 -15.96 30.84 1.37
C ALA A 32 -14.50 30.39 1.43
N VAL A 33 -13.57 31.25 1.84
CA VAL A 33 -12.15 30.90 1.99
C VAL A 33 -11.95 29.85 3.08
N VAL A 34 -12.61 30.00 4.24
CA VAL A 34 -12.55 29.01 5.32
C VAL A 34 -13.11 27.67 4.87
N PHE A 35 -14.23 27.67 4.14
CA PHE A 35 -14.83 26.43 3.61
C PHE A 35 -13.93 25.74 2.59
N LEU A 36 -13.31 26.48 1.67
CA LEU A 36 -12.35 25.95 0.70
C LEU A 36 -11.10 25.41 1.39
N ALA A 37 -10.59 26.10 2.42
CA ALA A 37 -9.47 25.63 3.21
C ALA A 37 -9.81 24.33 3.98
N ALA A 38 -11.01 24.23 4.54
CA ALA A 38 -11.48 23.02 5.20
C ALA A 38 -11.63 21.83 4.24
N LEU A 39 -12.16 22.07 3.03
CA LEU A 39 -12.22 21.06 1.97
C LEU A 39 -10.83 20.60 1.54
N PHE A 40 -9.89 21.54 1.40
CA PHE A 40 -8.51 21.23 1.06
C PHE A 40 -7.82 20.37 2.14
N VAL A 41 -7.99 20.72 3.41
CA VAL A 41 -7.47 19.92 4.54
C VAL A 41 -8.10 18.53 4.56
N TRP A 42 -9.41 18.43 4.29
CA TRP A 42 -10.08 17.13 4.25
C TRP A 42 -9.53 16.25 3.13
N THR A 43 -9.38 16.75 1.91
CA THR A 43 -8.80 15.97 0.80
C THR A 43 -7.36 15.54 1.06
N MET A 44 -6.57 16.36 1.78
CA MET A 44 -5.20 15.99 2.19
C MET A 44 -5.19 14.91 3.27
N ALA A 45 -6.15 14.92 4.20
CA ALA A 45 -6.27 13.91 5.26
C ALA A 45 -6.60 12.52 4.69
N ASP A 46 -7.49 12.44 3.70
CA ASP A 46 -7.83 11.17 3.02
C ASP A 46 -6.63 10.59 2.26
N GLY A 47 -5.82 11.44 1.63
CA GLY A 47 -4.58 11.02 0.96
C GLY A 47 -3.54 10.40 1.91
N GLN A 48 -3.42 10.92 3.13
CA GLN A 48 -2.49 10.37 4.13
C GLN A 48 -2.95 9.00 4.65
N SER A 49 -4.24 8.78 4.81
CA SER A 49 -4.81 7.49 5.23
C SER A 49 -4.52 6.39 4.20
N PHE A 50 -4.61 6.71 2.92
CA PHE A 50 -4.30 5.78 1.84
C PHE A 50 -2.81 5.40 1.81
N VAL A 51 -1.91 6.38 1.92
CA VAL A 51 -0.45 6.14 1.93
C VAL A 51 -0.04 5.31 3.16
N GLN A 52 -0.63 5.57 4.34
CA GLN A 52 -0.37 4.77 5.54
C GLN A 52 -0.93 3.35 5.42
N GLY A 53 -2.10 3.15 4.83
CA GLY A 53 -2.65 1.83 4.56
C GLY A 53 -1.76 1.02 3.60
N CYS A 54 -1.21 1.64 2.57
CA CYS A 54 -0.25 1.00 1.67
C CYS A 54 1.05 0.63 2.38
N SER A 55 1.62 1.51 3.22
CA SER A 55 2.86 1.21 3.94
C SER A 55 2.71 0.03 4.90
N GLN A 56 1.58 -0.10 5.59
CA GLN A 56 1.29 -1.25 6.45
C GLN A 56 1.19 -2.57 5.66
N LEU A 57 0.70 -2.54 4.43
CA LEU A 57 0.67 -3.72 3.55
C LEU A 57 2.09 -4.15 3.14
N TYR A 58 3.00 -3.21 2.86
CA TYR A 58 4.39 -3.53 2.53
C TYR A 58 5.13 -4.16 3.71
N ASP A 59 4.85 -3.68 4.92
CA ASP A 59 5.50 -4.12 6.15
C ASP A 59 4.89 -5.41 6.74
N GLY A 60 3.74 -5.85 6.23
CA GLY A 60 3.01 -7.02 6.73
C GLY A 60 3.10 -8.28 5.85
N VAL A 61 3.67 -8.20 4.65
CA VAL A 61 3.61 -9.29 3.67
C VAL A 61 4.99 -9.78 3.22
N LEU A 62 5.20 -11.10 3.34
CA LEU A 62 6.32 -11.80 2.71
C LEU A 62 5.85 -12.42 1.40
N ARG A 63 6.45 -12.01 0.27
CA ARG A 63 6.06 -12.49 -1.06
C ARG A 63 6.90 -13.69 -1.51
N LEU A 64 6.25 -14.66 -2.14
CA LEU A 64 6.93 -15.75 -2.82
C LEU A 64 7.17 -15.38 -4.30
N HIS A 65 8.43 -15.43 -4.74
CA HIS A 65 8.84 -15.17 -6.11
C HIS A 65 9.62 -16.34 -6.68
N ILE A 66 9.08 -17.02 -7.69
CA ILE A 66 9.74 -18.15 -8.35
C ILE A 66 10.07 -17.77 -9.80
N LEU A 67 11.34 -17.89 -10.14
CA LEU A 67 11.86 -17.65 -11.48
C LEU A 67 12.11 -19.00 -12.18
N ALA A 68 11.44 -19.20 -13.31
CA ALA A 68 11.69 -20.36 -14.18
C ALA A 68 13.00 -20.19 -14.96
N ASN A 69 13.56 -21.29 -15.44
CA ASN A 69 14.78 -21.27 -16.25
C ASN A 69 14.57 -20.57 -17.61
N SER A 70 13.40 -20.73 -18.21
CA SER A 70 13.03 -20.10 -19.48
C SER A 70 11.52 -19.83 -19.58
N ASP A 71 11.10 -19.18 -20.66
CA ASP A 71 9.68 -18.94 -20.97
C ASP A 71 9.02 -20.12 -21.71
N SER A 72 9.71 -21.27 -21.83
CA SER A 72 9.12 -22.47 -22.40
C SER A 72 7.93 -22.95 -21.57
N GLU A 73 6.92 -23.52 -22.21
CA GLU A 73 5.74 -24.08 -21.54
C GLU A 73 6.14 -25.08 -20.44
N ALA A 74 7.14 -25.94 -20.72
CA ALA A 74 7.63 -26.93 -19.77
C ALA A 74 8.20 -26.29 -18.50
N ASP A 75 9.03 -25.24 -18.64
CA ASP A 75 9.63 -24.53 -17.49
C ASP A 75 8.57 -23.73 -16.73
N GLN A 76 7.58 -23.15 -17.39
CA GLN A 76 6.48 -22.47 -16.74
C GLN A 76 5.58 -23.44 -15.96
N GLN A 77 5.30 -24.62 -16.50
CA GLN A 77 4.57 -25.68 -15.78
C GLN A 77 5.38 -26.21 -14.59
N LEU A 78 6.69 -26.38 -14.74
CA LEU A 78 7.58 -26.77 -13.63
C LEU A 78 7.56 -25.73 -12.51
N LYS A 79 7.63 -24.45 -12.84
CA LYS A 79 7.51 -23.33 -11.88
C LYS A 79 6.22 -23.43 -11.06
N LEU A 80 5.09 -23.73 -11.68
CA LEU A 80 3.82 -23.87 -10.97
C LEU A 80 3.83 -25.05 -10.00
N ARG A 81 4.36 -26.21 -10.39
CA ARG A 81 4.49 -27.37 -9.50
C ARG A 81 5.43 -27.08 -8.32
N VAL A 82 6.55 -26.41 -8.57
CA VAL A 82 7.50 -26.01 -7.52
C VAL A 82 6.82 -25.03 -6.54
N ARG A 83 6.05 -24.05 -7.05
CA ARG A 83 5.27 -23.14 -6.21
C ARG A 83 4.35 -23.91 -5.26
N ASP A 84 3.55 -24.81 -5.81
CA ASP A 84 2.56 -25.55 -5.03
C ASP A 84 3.23 -26.43 -3.98
N ARG A 85 4.38 -27.05 -4.33
CA ARG A 85 5.18 -27.84 -3.40
C ARG A 85 5.79 -27.02 -2.26
N VAL A 86 6.33 -25.84 -2.58
CA VAL A 86 6.88 -24.90 -1.59
C VAL A 86 5.80 -24.43 -0.62
N LEU A 87 4.63 -24.03 -1.13
CA LEU A 87 3.51 -23.58 -0.30
C LEU A 87 3.00 -24.71 0.61
N GLN A 88 2.83 -25.92 0.07
CA GLN A 88 2.45 -27.08 0.86
C GLN A 88 3.46 -27.39 1.98
N THR A 89 4.75 -27.32 1.67
CA THR A 89 5.81 -27.58 2.66
C THR A 89 5.84 -26.47 3.71
N ALA A 90 5.69 -25.21 3.32
CA ALA A 90 5.61 -24.08 4.24
C ALA A 90 4.46 -24.25 5.24
N GLN A 91 3.30 -24.67 4.76
CA GLN A 91 2.13 -24.96 5.60
C GLN A 91 2.39 -26.15 6.55
N GLN A 92 3.00 -27.24 6.05
CA GLN A 92 3.35 -28.41 6.88
C GLN A 92 4.34 -28.07 7.99
N LEU A 93 5.25 -27.11 7.75
CA LEU A 93 6.23 -26.63 8.72
C LEU A 93 5.67 -25.56 9.67
N GLY A 94 4.38 -25.18 9.54
CA GLY A 94 3.74 -24.15 10.37
C GLY A 94 4.33 -22.75 10.11
N LEU A 95 4.81 -22.48 8.91
CA LEU A 95 5.36 -21.17 8.58
C LEU A 95 4.28 -20.09 8.68
N GLY A 96 4.48 -19.14 9.58
CA GLY A 96 3.55 -18.03 9.82
C GLY A 96 2.49 -18.29 10.88
N GLU A 97 2.31 -19.51 11.40
CA GLU A 97 1.23 -19.82 12.36
C GLU A 97 1.30 -19.02 13.67
N ASN A 98 2.51 -18.65 14.11
CA ASN A 98 2.73 -17.91 15.36
C ASN A 98 3.39 -16.54 15.12
N CYS A 99 3.37 -16.04 13.89
CA CYS A 99 3.97 -14.76 13.54
C CYS A 99 2.90 -13.67 13.52
N THR A 100 3.05 -12.66 14.37
CA THR A 100 2.18 -11.48 14.39
C THR A 100 2.78 -10.33 13.58
N GLU A 101 4.08 -10.38 13.30
CA GLU A 101 4.82 -9.32 12.61
C GLU A 101 5.73 -9.88 11.52
N LEU A 102 5.94 -9.11 10.45
CA LEU A 102 6.80 -9.51 9.34
C LEU A 102 8.24 -9.88 9.74
N PRO A 103 8.93 -9.18 10.66
CA PRO A 103 10.28 -9.58 11.06
C PRO A 103 10.35 -11.01 11.62
N GLN A 104 9.35 -11.43 12.41
CA GLN A 104 9.26 -12.80 12.95
C GLN A 104 9.07 -13.82 11.83
N LEU A 105 8.20 -13.52 10.86
CA LEU A 105 7.97 -14.36 9.69
C LEU A 105 9.23 -14.50 8.83
N VAL A 106 9.97 -13.41 8.63
CA VAL A 106 11.24 -13.41 7.89
C VAL A 106 12.30 -14.27 8.60
N GLU A 107 12.43 -14.13 9.93
CA GLU A 107 13.37 -14.93 10.72
C GLU A 107 13.02 -16.42 10.68
N GLN A 108 11.74 -16.76 10.88
CA GLN A 108 11.26 -18.14 10.78
C GLN A 108 11.51 -18.71 9.38
N THR A 109 11.23 -17.92 8.34
CA THR A 109 11.50 -18.31 6.96
C THR A 109 12.99 -18.55 6.71
N GLN A 110 13.87 -17.72 7.27
CA GLN A 110 15.33 -17.90 7.16
C GLN A 110 15.78 -19.22 7.78
N GLN A 111 15.20 -19.63 8.91
CA GLN A 111 15.51 -20.90 9.58
C GLN A 111 15.02 -22.10 8.74
N LEU A 112 13.89 -21.97 8.07
CA LEU A 112 13.27 -23.04 7.28
C LEU A 112 13.69 -23.04 5.80
N LEU A 113 14.47 -22.04 5.37
CA LEU A 113 14.79 -21.82 3.96
C LEU A 113 15.42 -23.04 3.28
N GLY A 114 16.34 -23.74 3.98
CA GLY A 114 16.96 -24.96 3.46
C GLY A 114 15.97 -26.11 3.24
N GLN A 115 14.95 -26.23 4.10
CA GLN A 115 13.93 -27.28 3.94
C GLN A 115 13.00 -26.94 2.76
N LEU A 116 12.65 -25.67 2.59
CA LEU A 116 11.85 -25.18 1.46
C LEU A 116 12.61 -25.37 0.13
N GLU A 117 13.91 -25.04 0.10
CA GLU A 117 14.78 -25.26 -1.05
C GLU A 117 14.87 -26.74 -1.42
N GLN A 118 15.06 -27.60 -0.42
CA GLN A 118 15.12 -29.05 -0.62
C GLN A 118 13.80 -29.61 -1.17
N ALA A 119 12.66 -29.13 -0.66
CA ALA A 119 11.35 -29.54 -1.16
C ALA A 119 11.14 -29.10 -2.63
N ALA A 120 11.56 -27.88 -2.97
CA ALA A 120 11.54 -27.36 -4.33
C ALA A 120 12.44 -28.19 -5.26
N GLN A 121 13.65 -28.52 -4.83
CA GLN A 121 14.59 -29.34 -5.59
C GLN A 121 14.06 -30.77 -5.83
N GLN A 122 13.43 -31.37 -4.82
CA GLN A 122 12.81 -32.70 -4.98
C GLN A 122 11.69 -32.68 -6.03
N GLU A 123 10.91 -31.60 -6.08
CA GLU A 123 9.85 -31.47 -7.08
C GLU A 123 10.40 -31.33 -8.49
N VAL A 124 11.50 -30.62 -8.67
CA VAL A 124 12.23 -30.51 -9.96
C VAL A 124 12.68 -31.91 -10.41
N TRP A 125 13.30 -32.69 -9.54
CA TRP A 125 13.74 -34.06 -9.86
C TRP A 125 12.56 -34.99 -10.19
N ARG A 126 11.46 -34.92 -9.42
CA ARG A 126 10.23 -35.70 -9.71
C ARG A 126 9.63 -35.36 -11.07
N SER A 127 9.85 -34.14 -11.53
CA SER A 127 9.41 -33.70 -12.85
C SER A 127 10.32 -34.15 -13.97
N GLY A 128 11.38 -34.92 -13.70
CA GLY A 128 12.33 -35.40 -14.68
C GLY A 128 13.36 -34.35 -15.14
N SER A 129 13.48 -33.23 -14.41
CA SER A 129 14.45 -32.18 -14.68
C SER A 129 15.65 -32.29 -13.74
N ASP A 130 16.83 -31.98 -14.24
CA ASP A 130 18.09 -31.91 -13.48
C ASP A 130 18.48 -30.48 -13.08
N GLN A 131 17.59 -29.51 -13.33
CA GLN A 131 17.83 -28.11 -13.00
C GLN A 131 18.03 -27.93 -11.50
N LYS A 132 18.99 -27.07 -11.16
CA LYS A 132 19.27 -26.73 -9.76
C LYS A 132 18.30 -25.67 -9.27
N VAL A 133 17.84 -25.80 -8.02
CA VAL A 133 17.06 -24.77 -7.33
C VAL A 133 17.97 -24.07 -6.32
N THR A 134 17.84 -22.75 -6.21
CA THR A 134 18.42 -21.94 -5.14
C THR A 134 17.35 -21.04 -4.55
N ALA A 135 17.35 -20.90 -3.21
CA ALA A 135 16.42 -20.08 -2.48
C ALA A 135 17.15 -19.05 -1.62
N TYR A 136 16.65 -17.82 -1.57
CA TYR A 136 17.18 -16.78 -0.69
C TYR A 136 16.14 -15.71 -0.39
N LEU A 137 16.31 -15.05 0.76
CA LEU A 137 15.53 -13.88 1.15
C LEU A 137 16.12 -12.64 0.50
N THR A 138 15.26 -11.77 -0.02
CA THR A 138 15.66 -10.52 -0.66
C THR A 138 14.57 -9.47 -0.53
N ARG A 139 14.93 -8.22 -0.75
CA ARG A 139 13.98 -7.13 -0.98
C ARG A 139 13.96 -6.80 -2.46
N MET A 140 12.79 -6.82 -3.06
CA MET A 140 12.65 -6.52 -4.48
C MET A 140 11.35 -5.76 -4.77
N TYR A 141 11.36 -5.03 -5.88
CA TYR A 141 10.20 -4.32 -6.37
C TYR A 141 9.24 -5.29 -7.08
N PHE A 142 7.96 -5.10 -6.84
CA PHE A 142 6.88 -5.79 -7.54
C PHE A 142 5.91 -4.77 -8.11
N ASP A 143 5.38 -5.06 -9.30
CA ASP A 143 4.28 -4.32 -9.87
C ASP A 143 2.96 -4.63 -9.17
N THR A 144 1.96 -3.77 -9.37
CA THR A 144 0.60 -4.00 -8.90
C THR A 144 0.08 -5.34 -9.40
N ARG A 145 -0.47 -6.14 -8.49
CA ARG A 145 -1.11 -7.42 -8.79
C ARG A 145 -2.53 -7.44 -8.24
N GLU A 146 -3.46 -7.75 -9.10
CA GLU A 146 -4.84 -8.03 -8.75
C GLU A 146 -5.02 -9.54 -8.49
N TYR A 147 -5.63 -9.86 -7.36
CA TYR A 147 -6.09 -11.18 -6.97
C TYR A 147 -7.62 -11.13 -6.92
N GLU A 148 -8.29 -12.28 -6.83
CA GLU A 148 -9.75 -12.35 -6.85
C GLU A 148 -10.40 -11.51 -5.75
N ASP A 149 -9.80 -11.46 -4.55
CA ASP A 149 -10.36 -10.81 -3.37
C ASP A 149 -9.68 -9.48 -2.99
N PHE A 150 -8.49 -9.19 -3.54
CA PHE A 150 -7.74 -7.99 -3.17
C PHE A 150 -6.68 -7.59 -4.20
N THR A 151 -6.28 -6.32 -4.16
CA THR A 151 -5.20 -5.77 -5.00
C THR A 151 -3.97 -5.51 -4.14
N MET A 152 -2.82 -6.09 -4.54
CA MET A 152 -1.52 -5.75 -3.98
C MET A 152 -0.91 -4.57 -4.75
N PRO A 153 -0.67 -3.42 -4.11
CA PRO A 153 -0.07 -2.27 -4.77
C PRO A 153 1.39 -2.54 -5.19
N ALA A 154 1.86 -1.78 -6.18
CA ALA A 154 3.26 -1.79 -6.58
C ALA A 154 4.15 -1.26 -5.45
N GLY A 155 5.32 -1.88 -5.24
CA GLY A 155 6.25 -1.44 -4.19
C GLY A 155 7.38 -2.42 -3.92
N VAL A 156 8.23 -2.08 -2.95
CA VAL A 156 9.33 -2.92 -2.50
C VAL A 156 8.88 -3.78 -1.33
N TYR A 157 8.91 -5.10 -1.50
CA TYR A 157 8.49 -6.07 -0.50
C TYR A 157 9.66 -6.96 -0.07
N GLN A 158 9.58 -7.53 1.12
CA GLN A 158 10.36 -8.71 1.49
C GLN A 158 9.86 -9.89 0.67
N ALA A 159 10.79 -10.68 0.12
CA ALA A 159 10.45 -11.82 -0.72
C ALA A 159 11.37 -13.00 -0.46
N VAL A 160 10.80 -14.20 -0.53
CA VAL A 160 11.55 -15.44 -0.70
C VAL A 160 11.63 -15.69 -2.20
N ARG A 161 12.85 -15.67 -2.74
CA ARG A 161 13.09 -15.90 -4.14
C ARG A 161 13.66 -17.27 -4.39
N PHE A 162 13.01 -18.03 -5.26
CA PHE A 162 13.49 -19.30 -5.80
C PHE A 162 13.90 -19.11 -7.25
N THR A 163 15.05 -19.59 -7.62
CA THR A 163 15.51 -19.65 -9.01
C THR A 163 15.70 -21.09 -9.43
N ILE A 164 15.15 -21.47 -10.57
CA ILE A 164 15.23 -22.81 -11.14
C ILE A 164 16.15 -22.73 -12.36
N GLY A 165 17.23 -23.49 -12.38
CA GLY A 165 18.13 -23.64 -13.51
C GLY A 165 19.18 -22.56 -13.71
N LYS A 166 19.08 -21.41 -13.06
CA LYS A 166 20.03 -20.27 -13.18
C LYS A 166 20.72 -19.97 -11.88
#